data_6f2c827d0c02ef7f8fdcc8dc05c08395
#
_entry.id   6f2c827d0c02ef7f8fdcc8dc05c08395
#
_cell.length_a   1.000
_cell.length_b   1.000
_cell.length_c   1.000
_cell.angle_alpha   90.00
_cell.angle_beta   90.00
_cell.angle_gamma   90.00
#
_symmetry.space_group_name_H-M   'P 1'
#
loop_
_entity.id
_entity.type
_entity.pdbx_description
1 polymer ?
#
loop_
_entity_poly.entity_id
_entity_poly.type
_entity_poly.pdbx_seq_one_letter_code
_entity_poly.pdbx_strand_id
1 'polypeptide(L)'
;MRFQQRRNYSSHTDAELARAFRVLAHPLRISALRAFAVSDEPLAAGDVAFMERDEIPAPTVRHHLQLLAEAGLLRAVGPRSRGAPGRPAHRYVLTDLGTDVLELLHTAAATSTPRRSARSV
;
A
#
# COMPACT_ATOMS: atom_id res chain seq x y z
N MET A 1 -14.99 -17.99 18.65
CA MET A 1 -14.54 -17.88 18.57
C MET A 1 -13.56 -17.20 18.16
N ARG A 2 -12.72 -17.15 18.16
CA ARG A 2 -11.80 -16.55 17.81
C ARG A 2 -11.71 -16.34 16.48
N PHE A 3 -12.28 -16.84 15.70
CA PHE A 3 -12.28 -16.62 14.41
C PHE A 3 -12.63 -15.31 14.08
N GLN A 4 -13.24 -14.61 14.83
CA GLN A 4 -13.63 -13.35 14.52
C GLN A 4 -12.50 -12.56 14.22
N GLN A 5 -11.42 -12.80 14.66
CA GLN A 5 -10.38 -12.00 14.36
C GLN A 5 -10.07 -12.05 13.00
N ARG A 6 -10.30 -13.02 12.31
CA ARG A 6 -10.04 -12.97 11.00
C ARG A 6 -11.06 -12.45 10.21
N ARG A 7 -12.06 -11.95 10.71
CA ARG A 7 -13.12 -11.48 9.95
C ARG A 7 -12.65 -10.46 9.00
N ASN A 8 -11.53 -9.83 9.18
CA ASN A 8 -11.13 -8.81 8.27
C ASN A 8 -10.91 -9.40 6.91
N TYR A 9 -10.33 -10.54 6.80
CA TYR A 9 -10.11 -11.10 5.50
C TYR A 9 -11.39 -11.57 4.86
N SER A 10 -12.32 -12.00 5.65
CA SER A 10 -13.55 -12.49 5.05
C SER A 10 -14.42 -11.38 4.59
N SER A 11 -14.10 -10.13 4.83
CA SER A 11 -14.97 -9.09 4.36
C SER A 11 -14.61 -8.69 2.95
N HIS A 12 -13.65 -9.32 2.30
CA HIS A 12 -13.28 -9.00 0.95
C HIS A 12 -13.58 -10.18 0.03
N THR A 13 -14.04 -9.90 -1.17
CA THR A 13 -14.36 -10.98 -2.07
C THR A 13 -13.11 -11.47 -2.77
N ASP A 14 -13.18 -12.64 -3.35
CA ASP A 14 -12.06 -13.19 -4.08
C ASP A 14 -11.71 -12.28 -5.26
N ALA A 15 -12.69 -11.67 -5.89
CA ALA A 15 -12.43 -10.79 -7.01
C ALA A 15 -11.66 -9.56 -6.54
N GLU A 16 -12.01 -9.03 -5.38
CA GLU A 16 -11.31 -7.88 -4.85
C GLU A 16 -9.88 -8.24 -4.51
N LEU A 17 -9.68 -9.39 -3.92
CA LEU A 17 -8.34 -9.82 -3.58
C LEU A 17 -7.50 -10.08 -4.82
N ALA A 18 -8.09 -10.71 -5.83
CA ALA A 18 -7.36 -10.99 -7.05
C ALA A 18 -6.92 -9.71 -7.73
N ARG A 19 -7.80 -8.71 -7.74
CA ARG A 19 -7.45 -7.47 -8.35
C ARG A 19 -6.34 -6.79 -7.58
N ALA A 20 -6.38 -6.83 -6.26
CA ALA A 20 -5.37 -6.22 -5.44
C ALA A 20 -4.02 -6.88 -5.67
N PHE A 21 -3.98 -8.21 -5.73
CA PHE A 21 -2.73 -8.89 -5.94
C PHE A 21 -2.18 -8.64 -7.33
N ARG A 22 -3.06 -8.51 -8.31
CA ARG A 22 -2.59 -8.24 -9.65
C ARG A 22 -1.93 -6.88 -9.73
N VAL A 23 -2.49 -5.88 -9.07
CA VAL A 23 -1.92 -4.56 -9.09
C VAL A 23 -0.63 -4.54 -8.28
N LEU A 24 -0.54 -5.34 -7.23
CA LEU A 24 0.64 -5.36 -6.41
C LEU A 24 1.78 -6.19 -6.97
N ALA A 25 1.62 -6.80 -8.13
CA ALA A 25 2.67 -7.59 -8.69
C ALA A 25 3.70 -6.67 -9.33
N HIS A 26 4.29 -5.80 -8.56
CA HIS A 26 5.24 -4.80 -9.01
C HIS A 26 5.99 -4.31 -7.78
N PRO A 27 7.28 -4.50 -7.67
CA PRO A 27 8.01 -4.18 -6.45
C PRO A 27 7.82 -2.76 -5.96
N LEU A 28 7.77 -1.80 -6.88
CA LEU A 28 7.62 -0.44 -6.48
C LEU A 28 6.26 -0.20 -5.85
N ARG A 29 5.21 -0.89 -6.31
CA ARG A 29 3.90 -0.70 -5.73
C ARG A 29 3.82 -1.30 -4.34
N ILE A 30 4.52 -2.42 -4.11
CA ILE A 30 4.55 -3.00 -2.78
C ILE A 30 5.29 -2.05 -1.85
N SER A 31 6.41 -1.50 -2.31
CA SER A 31 7.17 -0.58 -1.51
C SER A 31 6.34 0.67 -1.21
N ALA A 32 5.63 1.19 -2.19
CA ALA A 32 4.82 2.37 -1.99
C ALA A 32 3.71 2.10 -0.99
N LEU A 33 3.06 0.94 -1.09
CA LEU A 33 1.99 0.64 -0.18
C LEU A 33 2.52 0.54 1.25
N ARG A 34 3.72 -0.01 1.42
CA ARG A 34 4.28 -0.10 2.75
C ARG A 34 4.59 1.26 3.35
N ALA A 35 4.85 2.27 2.53
CA ALA A 35 5.11 3.60 3.06
C ALA A 35 3.92 4.12 3.83
N PHE A 36 2.70 3.75 3.39
CA PHE A 36 1.51 4.22 4.07
C PHE A 36 1.33 3.52 5.42
N ALA A 37 1.88 2.33 5.58
CA ALA A 37 1.73 1.62 6.84
C ALA A 37 2.55 2.25 7.94
N VAL A 38 3.65 2.94 7.60
CA VAL A 38 4.45 3.55 8.63
C VAL A 38 4.14 5.01 8.82
N SER A 39 3.17 5.54 8.13
CA SER A 39 2.84 6.94 8.24
C SER A 39 1.59 7.14 9.04
N ASP A 40 1.55 8.13 9.89
CA ASP A 40 0.37 8.42 10.64
C ASP A 40 -0.51 9.40 9.91
N GLU A 41 -0.08 9.91 8.79
CA GLU A 41 -0.84 10.89 8.06
C GLU A 41 -1.01 10.51 6.63
N PRO A 42 -1.97 11.07 5.95
CA PRO A 42 -2.13 10.80 4.53
C PRO A 42 -0.89 11.24 3.77
N LEU A 43 -0.53 10.54 2.74
CA LEU A 43 0.65 10.85 1.98
C LEU A 43 0.30 11.19 0.54
N ALA A 44 1.02 12.13 -0.04
CA ALA A 44 0.89 12.48 -1.44
C ALA A 44 2.02 11.80 -2.20
N ALA A 45 1.94 11.82 -3.52
CA ALA A 45 2.96 11.17 -4.32
C ALA A 45 4.35 11.73 -4.06
N GLY A 46 4.46 13.02 -3.82
CA GLY A 46 5.77 13.59 -3.52
C GLY A 46 6.36 13.08 -2.22
N ASP A 47 5.49 12.81 -1.24
CA ASP A 47 5.97 12.29 0.04
C ASP A 47 6.52 10.88 -0.15
N VAL A 48 5.82 10.07 -0.92
CA VAL A 48 6.25 8.71 -1.15
C VAL A 48 7.53 8.70 -1.99
N ALA A 49 7.60 9.59 -2.98
CA ALA A 49 8.80 9.66 -3.81
C ALA A 49 10.02 10.02 -2.97
N PHE A 50 9.82 10.88 -1.98
CA PHE A 50 10.94 11.27 -1.14
C PHE A 50 11.40 10.09 -0.29
N MET A 51 10.49 9.20 0.07
CA MET A 51 10.83 8.06 0.89
C MET A 51 11.49 6.94 0.12
N GLU A 52 11.37 6.96 -1.23
CA GLU A 52 11.95 5.88 -1.99
C GLU A 52 13.42 6.13 -2.26
N ARG A 53 14.23 5.15 -2.03
CA ARG A 53 15.59 5.33 -2.23
C ARG A 53 16.02 5.40 -3.61
N ASP A 54 15.29 4.92 -4.56
CA ASP A 54 15.65 4.90 -5.95
C ASP A 54 15.37 6.18 -6.67
N GLU A 55 15.04 7.20 -5.99
CA GLU A 55 14.78 8.47 -6.62
C GLU A 55 13.78 8.40 -7.75
N ILE A 56 12.66 7.84 -7.49
CA ILE A 56 11.61 7.74 -8.49
C ILE A 56 10.92 9.07 -8.62
N PRO A 57 10.69 9.57 -9.81
CA PRO A 57 10.04 10.86 -9.97
C PRO A 57 8.62 10.83 -9.44
N ALA A 58 8.18 11.93 -8.87
CA ALA A 58 6.84 12.01 -8.29
C ALA A 58 5.74 11.69 -9.29
N PRO A 59 5.81 12.10 -10.57
CA PRO A 59 4.75 11.72 -11.49
C PRO A 59 4.63 10.21 -11.68
N THR A 60 5.75 9.50 -11.63
CA THR A 60 5.73 8.06 -11.75
C THR A 60 5.09 7.46 -10.51
N VAL A 61 5.42 7.98 -9.33
CA VAL A 61 4.83 7.51 -8.12
C VAL A 61 3.34 7.80 -8.14
N ARG A 62 2.94 8.97 -8.64
CA ARG A 62 1.54 9.31 -8.69
C ARG A 62 0.76 8.29 -9.51
N HIS A 63 1.34 7.84 -10.62
CA HIS A 63 0.66 6.86 -11.44
C HIS A 63 0.47 5.55 -10.67
N HIS A 64 1.48 5.12 -9.93
CA HIS A 64 1.36 3.89 -9.16
C HIS A 64 0.33 4.05 -8.04
N LEU A 65 0.27 5.22 -7.39
CA LEU A 65 -0.71 5.41 -6.33
C LEU A 65 -2.12 5.42 -6.87
N GLN A 66 -2.31 5.92 -8.09
CA GLN A 66 -3.63 5.91 -8.68
C GLN A 66 -4.07 4.48 -8.96
N LEU A 67 -3.16 3.64 -9.43
CA LEU A 67 -3.51 2.25 -9.69
C LEU A 67 -3.84 1.52 -8.38
N LEU A 68 -3.11 1.83 -7.31
CA LEU A 68 -3.40 1.22 -6.04
C LEU A 68 -4.77 1.67 -5.53
N ALA A 69 -5.12 2.91 -5.78
CA ALA A 69 -6.41 3.42 -5.34
C ALA A 69 -7.54 2.79 -6.16
N GLU A 70 -7.32 2.60 -7.46
CA GLU A 70 -8.34 1.99 -8.29
C GLU A 70 -8.57 0.55 -7.91
N ALA A 71 -7.58 -0.11 -7.36
CA ALA A 71 -7.74 -1.49 -6.91
C ALA A 71 -8.26 -1.57 -5.48
N GLY A 72 -8.56 -0.42 -4.88
CA GLY A 72 -9.14 -0.44 -3.53
C GLY A 72 -8.15 -0.52 -2.39
N LEU A 73 -6.85 -0.45 -2.69
CA LEU A 73 -5.86 -0.56 -1.62
C LEU A 73 -5.59 0.77 -0.94
N LEU A 74 -5.82 1.86 -1.64
CA LEU A 74 -5.67 3.19 -1.09
C LEU A 74 -6.95 3.95 -1.37
N ARG A 75 -7.21 5.01 -0.60
CA ARG A 75 -8.36 5.85 -0.83
C ARG A 75 -7.88 7.27 -0.88
N ALA A 76 -8.28 8.02 -1.86
CA ALA A 76 -7.89 9.42 -1.98
C ALA A 76 -8.63 10.25 -0.95
N VAL A 77 -7.93 11.17 -0.30
CA VAL A 77 -8.61 12.04 0.64
C VAL A 77 -8.32 13.37 0.05
N GLY A 78 -9.14 14.19 -0.15
CA GLY A 78 -9.01 15.43 -0.81
C GLY A 78 -7.83 16.22 -0.38
N PRO A 79 -7.56 17.23 -1.12
CA PRO A 79 -6.47 18.06 -0.82
C PRO A 79 -6.76 18.84 0.37
N ARG A 80 -5.95 19.02 1.29
CA ARG A 80 -6.22 19.81 2.32
C ARG A 80 -5.51 20.95 2.21
N SER A 81 -5.18 21.39 1.26
CA SER A 81 -4.46 22.45 1.11
C SER A 81 -4.95 23.68 1.10
N ARG A 82 -5.61 24.16 1.77
CA ARG A 82 -6.07 25.37 1.68
C ARG A 82 -5.01 26.25 1.62
N GLY A 83 -4.87 27.08 1.01
CA GLY A 83 -3.90 28.05 0.92
C GLY A 83 -2.82 27.74 0.02
N ALA A 84 -2.71 26.68 -0.52
CA ALA A 84 -1.69 26.40 -1.38
C ALA A 84 -2.06 26.81 -2.71
N PRO A 85 -1.49 27.75 -3.29
CA PRO A 85 -1.90 28.21 -4.56
C PRO A 85 -1.48 27.13 -5.50
N GLY A 86 -1.82 27.07 -6.55
CA GLY A 86 -1.43 26.13 -7.50
C GLY A 86 -2.29 24.97 -7.42
N ARG A 87 -1.91 23.79 -7.70
CA ARG A 87 -2.75 22.76 -7.70
C ARG A 87 -2.70 22.00 -6.49
N PRO A 88 -3.73 21.61 -5.96
CA PRO A 88 -3.79 20.81 -4.80
C PRO A 88 -3.29 19.45 -5.08
N ALA A 89 -2.62 18.83 -4.18
CA ALA A 89 -2.13 17.50 -4.37
C ALA A 89 -3.03 16.52 -3.72
N HIS A 90 -3.32 15.43 -4.37
CA HIS A 90 -4.13 14.42 -3.78
C HIS A 90 -3.30 13.66 -2.78
N ARG A 91 -3.91 13.31 -1.66
CA ARG A 91 -3.27 12.51 -0.67
C ARG A 91 -4.06 11.24 -0.56
N TYR A 92 -3.46 10.22 -0.02
CA TYR A 92 -4.10 8.92 0.07
C TYR A 92 -3.90 8.32 1.45
N VAL A 93 -4.77 7.40 1.82
CA VAL A 93 -4.64 6.64 3.07
C VAL A 93 -4.91 5.20 2.73
N LEU A 94 -4.46 4.28 3.58
CA LEU A 94 -4.72 2.87 3.38
C LEU A 94 -6.18 2.57 3.64
N THR A 95 -6.73 1.66 2.89
CA THR A 95 -8.09 1.19 3.15
C THR A 95 -7.96 -0.07 4.00
N ASP A 96 -9.09 -0.64 4.39
CA ASP A 96 -9.07 -1.90 5.13
C ASP A 96 -8.47 -2.99 4.24
N LEU A 97 -8.77 -2.98 2.94
CA LEU A 97 -8.21 -3.96 2.05
C LEU A 97 -6.70 -3.79 2.00
N GLY A 98 -6.22 -2.54 1.90
CA GLY A 98 -4.80 -2.28 1.86
C GLY A 98 -4.10 -2.78 3.12
N THR A 99 -4.71 -2.56 4.28
CA THR A 99 -4.14 -2.99 5.54
C THR A 99 -4.09 -4.51 5.61
N ASP A 100 -5.16 -5.17 5.21
CA ASP A 100 -5.23 -6.62 5.29
C ASP A 100 -4.22 -7.26 4.35
N VAL A 101 -4.06 -6.71 3.15
CA VAL A 101 -3.13 -7.27 2.21
C VAL A 101 -1.69 -7.08 2.71
N LEU A 102 -1.40 -5.93 3.33
CA LEU A 102 -0.07 -5.72 3.87
C LEU A 102 0.24 -6.71 4.99
N GLU A 103 -0.77 -7.05 5.78
CA GLU A 103 -0.57 -8.03 6.82
C GLU A 103 -0.23 -9.39 6.23
N LEU A 104 -0.86 -9.74 5.13
CA LEU A 104 -0.58 -11.01 4.51
C LEU A 104 0.85 -11.01 3.96
N LEU A 105 1.28 -9.90 3.37
CA LEU A 105 2.62 -9.81 2.84
C LEU A 105 3.65 -9.88 3.95
N HIS A 106 3.37 -9.28 5.08
CA HIS A 106 4.29 -9.28 6.19
C HIS A 106 4.41 -10.69 6.75
N THR A 107 3.33 -11.41 6.86
CA THR A 107 3.34 -12.76 7.38
C THR A 107 4.12 -13.67 6.45
N ALA A 108 3.91 -13.51 5.14
CA ALA A 108 4.60 -14.34 4.19
C ALA A 108 6.10 -14.11 4.25
N ALA A 109 6.52 -12.87 4.37
CA ALA A 109 7.93 -12.55 4.44
C ALA A 109 8.55 -13.10 5.71
N ALA A 110 7.87 -13.00 6.82
CA ALA A 110 8.38 -13.49 8.08
C ALA A 110 8.51 -15.00 8.04
N THR A 111 7.59 -15.66 7.41
CA THR A 111 7.61 -17.09 7.35
C THR A 111 8.73 -17.59 6.47
N SER A 112 9.01 -16.93 5.39
CA SER A 112 9.99 -17.41 4.50
C SER A 112 11.41 -17.16 4.98
N THR A 113 11.66 -16.16 5.74
CA THR A 113 12.99 -15.86 6.19
C THR A 113 13.69 -16.98 6.88
N PRO A 114 13.11 -17.59 7.85
CA PRO A 114 13.80 -18.64 8.54
C PRO A 114 14.16 -19.77 7.63
N ARG A 115 13.32 -20.07 6.68
CA ARG A 115 13.56 -21.13 5.86
C ARG A 115 14.70 -20.87 4.97
N ARG A 116 14.84 -19.73 4.48
CA ARG A 116 15.84 -19.39 3.67
C ARG A 116 17.14 -19.51 4.39
N SER A 117 17.22 -19.10 5.61
CA SER A 117 18.40 -19.14 6.32
C SER A 117 18.84 -20.56 6.49
N ALA A 118 17.96 -21.39 6.76
CA ALA A 118 18.26 -22.75 6.96
C ALA A 118 18.90 -23.35 5.77
N ARG A 119 18.47 -22.96 4.59
CA ARG A 119 18.96 -23.54 3.52
C ARG A 119 20.28 -23.12 3.22
N SER A 120 20.69 -22.04 3.56
CA SER A 120 21.91 -21.55 3.14
C SER A 120 23.02 -22.26 3.83
N VAL A 121 22.76 -23.05 4.75
CA VAL A 121 23.80 -23.77 5.39
C VAL A 121 24.39 -24.80 4.60
#